data_816ed5974f46f9198534347f8495673c
#
_entry.id   816ed5974f46f9198534347f8495673c
#
_cell.length_a   1.000
_cell.length_b   1.000
_cell.length_c   1.000
_cell.angle_alpha   90.00
_cell.angle_beta   90.00
_cell.angle_gamma   90.00
#
_symmetry.space_group_name_H-M   'P 1'
#
loop_
_entity.id
_entity.type
_entity.pdbx_description
1 polymer ?
#
loop_
_entity_poly.entity_id
_entity_poly.type
_entity_poly.pdbx_seq_one_letter_code
_entity_poly.pdbx_strand_id
1 'polypeptide(L)'
;MHELNEEINDKEIRLIGSEGEQLGIMPPAEALKIADEQGLDLVKISPQANPPVCKLMNYGKFRFEQSKREKEARKNQHVVEIKEIRMSPGIDIGDFNTKLKNAQKFIADGNRVKVSVRFRGREMAHTDIGRELLDRFAAQCAETANLDKPAKLEGRMMSIFLSPKSGK
;
A
#
# COMPACT_ATOMS: atom_id res chain seq x y z
N MET A 1 -16.90 14.02 -5.26
CA MET A 1 -17.86 14.90 -4.58
C MET A 1 -19.25 14.50 -5.01
N HIS A 2 -20.18 14.29 -4.07
CA HIS A 2 -21.53 13.85 -4.39
C HIS A 2 -22.47 15.03 -4.63
N GLU A 3 -23.42 14.88 -5.52
CA GLU A 3 -24.50 15.87 -5.66
C GLU A 3 -25.47 15.74 -4.47
N LEU A 4 -25.84 16.87 -3.90
CA LEU A 4 -26.65 16.97 -2.68
C LEU A 4 -27.90 17.77 -2.92
N ASN A 5 -29.00 17.34 -2.33
CA ASN A 5 -30.24 18.11 -2.23
C ASN A 5 -30.66 18.75 -3.57
N GLU A 6 -30.62 20.05 -3.66
CA GLU A 6 -31.07 20.82 -4.82
C GLU A 6 -30.15 20.71 -6.05
N GLU A 7 -28.95 20.19 -5.88
CA GLU A 7 -28.01 19.94 -7.00
C GLU A 7 -28.46 18.76 -7.87
N ILE A 8 -29.35 17.92 -7.36
CA ILE A 8 -29.85 16.74 -8.05
C ILE A 8 -30.97 17.17 -8.99
N ASN A 9 -30.69 17.14 -10.29
CA ASN A 9 -31.59 17.62 -11.35
C ASN A 9 -32.15 16.52 -12.27
N ASP A 10 -32.05 15.28 -11.87
CA ASP A 10 -32.57 14.15 -12.63
C ASP A 10 -34.10 14.15 -12.63
N LYS A 11 -34.71 13.57 -13.68
CA LYS A 11 -36.17 13.49 -13.76
C LYS A 11 -36.77 12.58 -12.70
N GLU A 12 -36.10 11.44 -12.48
CA GLU A 12 -36.49 10.43 -11.49
C GLU A 12 -35.26 9.89 -10.82
N ILE A 13 -35.38 9.56 -9.54
CA ILE A 13 -34.35 8.91 -8.76
C ILE A 13 -34.94 7.72 -8.02
N ARG A 14 -34.07 6.76 -7.70
CA ARG A 14 -34.41 5.69 -6.76
C ARG A 14 -33.99 6.13 -5.37
N LEU A 15 -34.94 6.26 -4.46
CA LEU A 15 -34.67 6.70 -3.11
C LEU A 15 -34.47 5.51 -2.16
N ILE A 16 -33.40 5.58 -1.40
CA ILE A 16 -33.09 4.66 -0.31
C ILE A 16 -33.14 5.46 1.00
N GLY A 17 -33.83 4.94 1.97
CA GLY A 17 -33.94 5.58 3.29
C GLY A 17 -32.68 5.45 4.11
N SER A 18 -32.64 6.13 5.25
CA SER A 18 -31.48 6.19 6.16
C SER A 18 -31.03 4.82 6.69
N GLU A 19 -31.96 3.88 6.81
CA GLU A 19 -31.70 2.53 7.29
C GLU A 19 -31.50 1.49 6.15
N GLY A 20 -31.45 1.97 4.91
CA GLY A 20 -31.27 1.11 3.75
C GLY A 20 -32.54 0.58 3.12
N GLU A 21 -33.72 0.99 3.60
CA GLU A 21 -35.02 0.62 3.04
C GLU A 21 -35.24 1.29 1.69
N GLN A 22 -35.80 0.56 0.73
CA GLN A 22 -36.13 1.11 -0.58
C GLN A 22 -37.48 1.85 -0.55
N LEU A 23 -37.44 3.15 -0.79
CA LEU A 23 -38.64 3.99 -0.78
C LEU A 23 -39.28 4.15 -2.18
N GLY A 24 -38.61 3.62 -3.22
CA GLY A 24 -39.11 3.60 -4.57
C GLY A 24 -38.54 4.64 -5.51
N ILE A 25 -39.11 4.74 -6.69
CA ILE A 25 -38.69 5.71 -7.71
C ILE A 25 -39.61 6.92 -7.65
N MET A 26 -39.02 8.10 -7.58
CA MET A 26 -39.78 9.36 -7.47
C MET A 26 -38.97 10.53 -8.02
N PRO A 27 -39.64 11.67 -8.32
CA PRO A 27 -38.91 12.89 -8.63
C PRO A 27 -38.08 13.40 -7.46
N PRO A 28 -36.95 14.07 -7.72
CA PRO A 28 -36.13 14.63 -6.64
C PRO A 28 -36.86 15.55 -5.68
N ALA A 29 -37.86 16.30 -6.17
CA ALA A 29 -38.66 17.20 -5.33
C ALA A 29 -39.41 16.46 -4.22
N GLU A 30 -39.96 15.30 -4.50
CA GLU A 30 -40.62 14.46 -3.49
C GLU A 30 -39.60 13.88 -2.49
N ALA A 31 -38.44 13.45 -2.98
CA ALA A 31 -37.37 12.95 -2.13
C ALA A 31 -36.84 14.03 -1.19
N LEU A 32 -36.74 15.28 -1.67
CA LEU A 32 -36.34 16.42 -0.84
C LEU A 32 -37.34 16.71 0.31
N LYS A 33 -38.62 16.57 0.05
CA LYS A 33 -39.63 16.72 1.09
C LYS A 33 -39.45 15.68 2.21
N ILE A 34 -39.21 14.43 1.82
CA ILE A 34 -38.95 13.35 2.77
C ILE A 34 -37.66 13.62 3.57
N ALA A 35 -36.62 14.11 2.89
CA ALA A 35 -35.36 14.47 3.54
C ALA A 35 -35.56 15.58 4.58
N ASP A 36 -36.30 16.63 4.22
CA ASP A 36 -36.61 17.75 5.12
C ASP A 36 -37.42 17.31 6.32
N GLU A 37 -38.40 16.44 6.14
CA GLU A 37 -39.22 15.89 7.25
C GLU A 37 -38.37 15.11 8.24
N GLN A 38 -37.31 14.44 7.77
CA GLN A 38 -36.43 13.64 8.61
C GLN A 38 -35.20 14.42 9.12
N GLY A 39 -35.02 15.66 8.64
CA GLY A 39 -33.83 16.45 8.96
C GLY A 39 -32.56 15.88 8.40
N LEU A 40 -32.63 15.19 7.25
CA LEU A 40 -31.51 14.55 6.58
C LEU A 40 -31.20 15.21 5.23
N ASP A 41 -30.06 14.86 4.67
CA ASP A 41 -29.68 15.28 3.33
C ASP A 41 -30.03 14.20 2.30
N LEU A 42 -30.39 14.64 1.09
CA LEU A 42 -30.55 13.78 -0.08
C LEU A 42 -29.20 13.72 -0.82
N VAL A 43 -28.62 12.55 -0.90
CA VAL A 43 -27.29 12.35 -1.47
C VAL A 43 -27.35 11.38 -2.65
N LYS A 44 -26.87 11.80 -3.79
CA LYS A 44 -26.76 10.94 -4.99
C LYS A 44 -25.54 10.04 -4.86
N ILE A 45 -25.76 8.77 -4.57
CA ILE A 45 -24.69 7.80 -4.33
C ILE A 45 -24.27 7.02 -5.58
N SER A 46 -25.17 6.81 -6.51
CA SER A 46 -24.90 6.09 -7.78
C SER A 46 -25.42 6.87 -8.98
N PRO A 47 -24.62 7.82 -9.50
CA PRO A 47 -25.06 8.65 -10.63
C PRO A 47 -25.17 7.90 -11.96
N GLN A 48 -24.49 6.78 -12.07
CA GLN A 48 -24.46 5.97 -13.29
C GLN A 48 -25.60 4.96 -13.39
N ALA A 49 -26.33 4.74 -12.30
CA ALA A 49 -27.50 3.87 -12.31
C ALA A 49 -28.67 4.53 -13.07
N ASN A 50 -29.57 3.74 -13.62
CA ASN A 50 -30.75 4.24 -14.33
C ASN A 50 -32.02 3.64 -13.70
N PRO A 51 -32.81 4.41 -12.93
CA PRO A 51 -32.56 5.80 -12.51
C PRO A 51 -31.42 5.93 -11.49
N PRO A 52 -30.82 7.12 -11.36
CA PRO A 52 -29.78 7.35 -10.35
C PRO A 52 -30.25 7.02 -8.94
N VAL A 53 -29.40 6.45 -8.14
CA VAL A 53 -29.72 6.08 -6.75
C VAL A 53 -29.31 7.20 -5.81
N CYS A 54 -30.27 7.63 -4.99
CA CYS A 54 -30.04 8.61 -3.92
C CYS A 54 -30.38 8.00 -2.56
N LYS A 55 -29.70 8.44 -1.53
CA LYS A 55 -29.90 7.98 -0.17
C LYS A 55 -30.07 9.14 0.79
N LEU A 56 -30.95 8.96 1.76
CA LEU A 56 -31.13 9.90 2.87
C LEU A 56 -30.05 9.63 3.93
N MET A 57 -29.27 10.65 4.27
CA MET A 57 -28.23 10.54 5.29
C MET A 57 -27.80 11.91 5.80
N ASN A 58 -27.13 11.94 6.95
CA ASN A 58 -26.41 13.11 7.38
C ASN A 58 -25.06 13.16 6.65
N TYR A 59 -24.93 14.00 5.65
CA TYR A 59 -23.76 14.05 4.79
C TYR A 59 -22.50 14.50 5.52
N GLY A 60 -22.60 15.42 6.45
CA GLY A 60 -21.48 15.86 7.25
C GLY A 60 -20.85 14.72 8.05
N LYS A 61 -21.70 13.91 8.70
CA LYS A 61 -21.27 12.72 9.43
C LYS A 61 -20.66 11.66 8.48
N PHE A 62 -21.29 11.45 7.34
CA PHE A 62 -20.81 10.52 6.33
C PHE A 62 -19.40 10.91 5.81
N ARG A 63 -19.18 12.19 5.50
CA ARG A 63 -17.87 12.68 5.07
C ARG A 63 -16.80 12.50 6.15
N PHE A 64 -17.16 12.76 7.38
CA PHE A 64 -16.24 12.58 8.53
C PHE A 64 -15.84 11.11 8.66
N GLU A 65 -16.79 10.19 8.63
CA GLU A 65 -16.52 8.76 8.72
C GLU A 65 -15.69 8.24 7.54
N GLN A 66 -15.95 8.72 6.31
CA GLN A 66 -15.13 8.39 5.15
C GLN A 66 -13.69 8.89 5.30
N SER A 67 -13.50 10.14 5.72
CA SER A 67 -12.16 10.69 5.96
C SER A 67 -11.40 9.90 7.01
N LYS A 68 -12.09 9.46 8.05
CA LYS A 68 -11.51 8.62 9.11
C LYS A 68 -11.06 7.26 8.54
N ARG A 69 -11.90 6.61 7.74
CA ARG A 69 -11.57 5.34 7.09
C ARG A 69 -10.37 5.47 6.14
N GLU A 70 -10.33 6.54 5.36
CA GLU A 70 -9.21 6.81 4.45
C GLU A 70 -7.91 7.02 5.22
N LYS A 71 -7.95 7.75 6.33
CA LYS A 71 -6.77 7.95 7.20
C LYS A 71 -6.30 6.64 7.80
N GLU A 72 -7.20 5.80 8.28
CA GLU A 72 -6.87 4.48 8.82
C GLU A 72 -6.30 3.56 7.74
N ALA A 73 -6.89 3.57 6.54
CA ALA A 73 -6.38 2.81 5.40
C ALA A 73 -4.97 3.23 5.02
N ARG A 74 -4.68 4.54 5.01
CA ARG A 74 -3.33 5.05 4.75
C ARG A 74 -2.33 4.64 5.83
N LYS A 75 -2.73 4.68 7.10
CA LYS A 75 -1.87 4.23 8.21
C LYS A 75 -1.54 2.74 8.12
N ASN A 76 -2.52 1.94 7.70
CA ASN A 76 -2.37 0.50 7.56
C ASN A 76 -1.73 0.09 6.24
N GLN A 77 -1.54 1.04 5.32
CA GLN A 77 -0.89 0.78 4.05
C GLN A 77 0.61 0.55 4.29
N HIS A 78 1.07 -0.66 4.02
CA HIS A 78 2.48 -1.00 4.14
C HIS A 78 3.26 -0.33 3.01
N VAL A 79 4.12 0.62 3.36
CA VAL A 79 5.07 1.21 2.42
C VAL A 79 6.26 0.29 2.31
N VAL A 80 6.48 -0.26 1.11
CA VAL A 80 7.67 -1.07 0.84
C VAL A 80 8.88 -0.15 0.76
N GLU A 81 9.81 -0.30 1.69
CA GLU A 81 11.07 0.42 1.71
C GLU A 81 12.21 -0.47 1.22
N ILE A 82 13.28 0.16 0.73
CA ILE A 82 14.53 -0.52 0.41
C ILE A 82 15.48 -0.32 1.57
N LYS A 83 15.77 -1.40 2.31
CA LYS A 83 16.73 -1.38 3.42
C LYS A 83 18.10 -1.79 2.88
N GLU A 84 19.12 -1.06 3.25
CA GLU A 84 20.50 -1.34 2.81
C GLU A 84 21.29 -2.02 3.91
N ILE A 85 22.00 -3.09 3.55
CA ILE A 85 22.95 -3.78 4.41
C ILE A 85 24.31 -3.71 3.74
N ARG A 86 25.28 -3.19 4.45
CA ARG A 86 26.66 -3.03 3.96
C ARG A 86 27.59 -4.00 4.67
N MET A 87 28.46 -4.62 3.88
CA MET A 87 29.50 -5.53 4.37
C MET A 87 30.87 -5.14 3.80
N SER A 88 31.92 -5.59 4.47
CA SER A 88 33.29 -5.56 3.92
C SER A 88 33.68 -6.94 3.44
N PRO A 89 34.63 -7.07 2.48
CA PRO A 89 35.10 -8.39 2.04
C PRO A 89 35.72 -9.25 3.13
N GLY A 90 36.30 -8.61 4.15
CA GLY A 90 36.91 -9.29 5.30
C GLY A 90 35.98 -9.46 6.51
N ILE A 91 34.66 -9.40 6.30
CA ILE A 91 33.68 -9.53 7.39
C ILE A 91 33.83 -10.88 8.10
N ASP A 92 33.80 -10.87 9.45
CA ASP A 92 33.82 -12.10 10.21
C ASP A 92 32.43 -12.78 10.21
N ILE A 93 32.42 -14.06 10.61
CA ILE A 93 31.20 -14.86 10.55
C ILE A 93 30.12 -14.37 11.53
N GLY A 94 30.50 -13.83 12.66
CA GLY A 94 29.57 -13.28 13.65
C GLY A 94 28.83 -12.08 13.10
N ASP A 95 29.55 -11.14 12.50
CA ASP A 95 28.98 -9.96 11.85
C ASP A 95 28.12 -10.33 10.63
N PHE A 96 28.59 -11.28 9.82
CA PHE A 96 27.83 -11.80 8.69
C PHE A 96 26.47 -12.35 9.14
N ASN A 97 26.47 -13.19 10.17
CA ASN A 97 25.23 -13.77 10.69
C ASN A 97 24.29 -12.73 11.29
N THR A 98 24.82 -11.71 11.95
CA THR A 98 24.02 -10.59 12.49
C THR A 98 23.32 -9.83 11.36
N LYS A 99 24.06 -9.50 10.31
CA LYS A 99 23.53 -8.81 9.14
C LYS A 99 22.52 -9.66 8.38
N LEU A 100 22.77 -10.97 8.31
CA LEU A 100 21.84 -11.92 7.71
C LEU A 100 20.49 -11.96 8.45
N LYS A 101 20.52 -11.99 9.78
CA LYS A 101 19.29 -11.92 10.61
C LYS A 101 18.54 -10.62 10.40
N ASN A 102 19.25 -9.50 10.32
CA ASN A 102 18.64 -8.21 10.06
C ASN A 102 17.95 -8.18 8.68
N ALA A 103 18.60 -8.74 7.65
CA ALA A 103 18.01 -8.84 6.31
C ALA A 103 16.75 -9.72 6.32
N GLN A 104 16.80 -10.85 6.97
CA GLN A 104 15.66 -11.76 7.09
C GLN A 104 14.48 -11.08 7.80
N LYS A 105 14.75 -10.27 8.82
CA LYS A 105 13.74 -9.48 9.52
C LYS A 105 13.11 -8.44 8.60
N PHE A 106 13.92 -7.69 7.84
CA PHE A 106 13.42 -6.70 6.89
C PHE A 106 12.55 -7.35 5.81
N ILE A 107 12.94 -8.52 5.33
CA ILE A 107 12.17 -9.29 4.35
C ILE A 107 10.86 -9.78 4.96
N ALA A 108 10.86 -10.27 6.19
CA ALA A 108 9.66 -10.68 6.91
C ALA A 108 8.68 -9.51 7.11
N ASP A 109 9.20 -8.30 7.30
CA ASP A 109 8.40 -7.07 7.39
C ASP A 109 7.88 -6.57 6.02
N GLY A 110 8.21 -7.27 4.94
CA GLY A 110 7.76 -6.94 3.58
C GLY A 110 8.62 -5.92 2.85
N ASN A 111 9.83 -5.63 3.33
CA ASN A 111 10.76 -4.70 2.70
C ASN A 111 11.69 -5.40 1.72
N ARG A 112 12.18 -4.62 0.73
CA ARG A 112 13.27 -5.04 -0.13
C ARG A 112 14.60 -4.77 0.56
N VAL A 113 15.59 -5.59 0.30
CA VAL A 113 16.93 -5.45 0.90
C VAL A 113 17.96 -5.32 -0.22
N LYS A 114 18.77 -4.26 -0.12
CA LYS A 114 19.97 -4.09 -0.93
C LYS A 114 21.18 -4.50 -0.09
N VAL A 115 21.85 -5.58 -0.47
CA VAL A 115 23.06 -6.05 0.21
C VAL A 115 24.26 -5.63 -0.60
N SER A 116 25.17 -4.88 -0.01
CA SER A 116 26.33 -4.29 -0.66
C SER A 116 27.63 -4.71 0.01
N VAL A 117 28.65 -4.96 -0.80
CA VAL A 117 30.03 -5.14 -0.36
C VAL A 117 30.85 -3.98 -0.88
N ARG A 118 31.47 -3.22 -0.01
CA ARG A 118 32.35 -2.11 -0.38
C ARG A 118 33.81 -2.57 -0.33
N PHE A 119 34.49 -2.40 -1.47
CA PHE A 119 35.92 -2.68 -1.60
C PHE A 119 36.73 -1.42 -1.34
N ARG A 120 37.79 -1.57 -0.56
CA ARG A 120 38.76 -0.50 -0.31
C ARG A 120 40.06 -0.80 -1.04
N GLY A 121 40.64 0.20 -1.69
CA GLY A 121 42.00 0.14 -2.27
C GLY A 121 42.42 -1.21 -2.84
N ARG A 122 43.24 -1.92 -2.10
CA ARG A 122 43.80 -3.22 -2.51
C ARG A 122 42.74 -4.33 -2.67
N GLU A 123 41.60 -4.22 -2.00
CA GLU A 123 40.51 -5.19 -2.06
C GLU A 123 39.85 -5.24 -3.44
N MET A 124 40.02 -4.20 -4.26
CA MET A 124 39.52 -4.16 -5.64
C MET A 124 40.13 -5.24 -6.54
N ALA A 125 41.28 -5.78 -6.16
CA ALA A 125 41.89 -6.92 -6.86
C ALA A 125 41.20 -8.25 -6.56
N HIS A 126 40.35 -8.30 -5.55
CA HIS A 126 39.68 -9.50 -5.04
C HIS A 126 38.16 -9.36 -4.98
N THR A 127 37.57 -8.86 -6.07
CA THR A 127 36.11 -8.66 -6.16
C THR A 127 35.32 -9.98 -6.16
N ASP A 128 35.97 -11.09 -6.51
CA ASP A 128 35.41 -12.44 -6.41
C ASP A 128 35.01 -12.82 -4.98
N ILE A 129 35.76 -12.39 -3.96
CA ILE A 129 35.43 -12.60 -2.55
C ILE A 129 34.10 -11.94 -2.20
N GLY A 130 33.88 -10.71 -2.67
CA GLY A 130 32.62 -10.00 -2.48
C GLY A 130 31.44 -10.70 -3.17
N ARG A 131 31.67 -11.24 -4.38
CA ARG A 131 30.65 -12.00 -5.10
C ARG A 131 30.26 -13.27 -4.35
N GLU A 132 31.22 -14.00 -3.83
CA GLU A 132 30.96 -15.20 -3.01
C GLU A 132 30.17 -14.87 -1.75
N LEU A 133 30.51 -13.77 -1.08
CA LEU A 133 29.76 -13.31 0.11
C LEU A 133 28.31 -12.99 -0.23
N LEU A 134 28.08 -12.28 -1.32
CA LEU A 134 26.73 -11.93 -1.77
C LEU A 134 25.93 -13.16 -2.19
N ASP A 135 26.56 -14.08 -2.91
CA ASP A 135 25.92 -15.34 -3.30
C ASP A 135 25.55 -16.19 -2.09
N ARG A 136 26.44 -16.28 -1.10
CA ARG A 136 26.17 -16.96 0.17
C ARG A 136 25.01 -16.29 0.92
N PHE A 137 25.01 -14.96 0.98
CA PHE A 137 23.95 -14.19 1.61
C PHE A 137 22.59 -14.45 0.95
N ALA A 138 22.54 -14.40 -0.37
CA ALA A 138 21.33 -14.70 -1.14
C ALA A 138 20.85 -16.13 -0.94
N ALA A 139 21.77 -17.10 -0.89
CA ALA A 139 21.44 -18.50 -0.65
C ALA A 139 20.81 -18.72 0.73
N GLN A 140 21.30 -18.03 1.76
CA GLN A 140 20.74 -18.09 3.11
C GLN A 140 19.36 -17.44 3.21
N CYS A 141 19.01 -16.55 2.31
CA CYS A 141 17.70 -15.89 2.27
C CYS A 141 16.74 -16.54 1.24
N ALA A 142 17.17 -17.57 0.53
CA ALA A 142 16.45 -18.15 -0.61
C ALA A 142 15.05 -18.70 -0.26
N GLU A 143 14.82 -19.12 0.98
CA GLU A 143 13.53 -19.63 1.44
C GLU A 143 12.47 -18.53 1.51
N THR A 144 12.85 -17.31 1.86
CA THR A 144 11.95 -16.18 2.15
C THR A 144 12.07 -15.03 1.16
N ALA A 145 13.12 -15.02 0.34
CA ALA A 145 13.39 -13.92 -0.59
C ALA A 145 13.80 -14.41 -1.97
N ASN A 146 13.47 -13.60 -2.97
CA ASN A 146 13.93 -13.77 -4.34
C ASN A 146 15.11 -12.85 -4.59
N LEU A 147 16.09 -13.34 -5.37
CA LEU A 147 17.18 -12.52 -5.88
C LEU A 147 16.68 -11.78 -7.14
N ASP A 148 16.43 -10.48 -7.00
CA ASP A 148 15.91 -9.66 -8.11
C ASP A 148 16.98 -9.34 -9.16
N LYS A 149 18.19 -9.05 -8.68
CA LYS A 149 19.32 -8.72 -9.53
C LYS A 149 20.56 -9.45 -9.04
N PRO A 150 21.32 -10.10 -9.95
CA PRO A 150 22.57 -10.73 -9.57
C PRO A 150 23.62 -9.69 -9.16
N ALA A 151 24.70 -10.16 -8.54
CA ALA A 151 25.78 -9.29 -8.08
C ALA A 151 26.37 -8.49 -9.25
N LYS A 152 26.41 -7.17 -9.09
CA LYS A 152 26.96 -6.25 -10.07
C LYS A 152 27.91 -5.27 -9.38
N LEU A 153 29.10 -5.13 -9.96
CA LEU A 153 30.09 -4.17 -9.48
C LEU A 153 29.84 -2.80 -10.13
N GLU A 154 29.61 -1.82 -9.26
CA GLU A 154 29.45 -0.41 -9.64
C GLU A 154 30.47 0.42 -8.84
N GLY A 155 31.51 0.89 -9.52
CA GLY A 155 32.61 1.59 -8.84
C GLY A 155 33.32 0.67 -7.85
N ARG A 156 33.27 1.02 -6.57
CA ARG A 156 33.88 0.26 -5.47
C ARG A 156 32.90 -0.59 -4.67
N MET A 157 31.67 -0.69 -5.14
CA MET A 157 30.62 -1.45 -4.46
C MET A 157 30.05 -2.52 -5.37
N MET A 158 29.83 -3.69 -4.78
CA MET A 158 29.11 -4.78 -5.44
C MET A 158 27.82 -5.01 -4.65
N SER A 159 26.68 -5.09 -5.33
CA SER A 159 25.38 -5.15 -4.69
C SER A 159 24.48 -6.19 -5.31
N ILE A 160 23.60 -6.75 -4.48
CA ILE A 160 22.46 -7.56 -4.91
C ILE A 160 21.18 -6.95 -4.34
N PHE A 161 20.05 -7.26 -4.93
CA PHE A 161 18.74 -6.87 -4.45
C PHE A 161 17.90 -8.11 -4.15
N LEU A 162 17.34 -8.14 -2.95
CA LEU A 162 16.46 -9.21 -2.50
C LEU A 162 15.05 -8.63 -2.27
N SER A 163 14.03 -9.36 -2.68
CA SER A 163 12.63 -9.01 -2.41
C SER A 163 11.92 -10.16 -1.70
N PRO A 164 10.92 -9.86 -0.85
CA PRO A 164 10.13 -10.90 -0.21
C PRO A 164 9.43 -11.76 -1.26
N LYS A 165 9.40 -13.07 -1.04
CA LYS A 165 8.53 -13.94 -1.81
C LYS A 165 7.09 -13.56 -1.51
N SER A 166 6.28 -13.38 -2.54
CA SER A 166 4.86 -13.15 -2.34
C SER A 166 4.27 -14.35 -1.59
N GLY A 167 3.90 -14.09 -0.34
CA GLY A 167 3.17 -15.06 0.43
C GLY A 167 1.83 -15.35 -0.24
N LYS A 168 1.53 -16.64 -0.44
CA LYS A 168 0.16 -17.07 -0.67
C LYS A 168 -0.61 -16.99 0.62
#